data_a3a770412a6ee90497d2762377ca8194
#
_entry.id   a3a770412a6ee90497d2762377ca8194
#
_cell.length_a   1.000
_cell.length_b   1.000
_cell.length_c   1.000
_cell.angle_alpha   90.00
_cell.angle_beta   90.00
_cell.angle_gamma   90.00
#
_symmetry.space_group_name_H-M   'P 1'
#
loop_
_entity.id
_entity.type
_entity.pdbx_description
1 polymer ?
#
loop_
_entity_poly.entity_id
_entity_poly.type
_entity_poly.pdbx_seq_one_letter_code
_entity_poly.pdbx_strand_id
1 'polypeptide(L)'
;MGGPGGGEGRRLEFLSGYLTLSETQKTQAKAIFDAAATAGQTLRGQEQSAREALQTAVKSGGADTQLDQLAAALGTVEGQMAAVHAKAESKFYALLSTEQKAKYDNMRRGPGGPRGHEE
;
A
#
# COMPACT_ATOMS: atom_id res chain seq x y z
N MET A 1 -4.31 18.29 10.63
CA MET A 1 -4.17 18.03 10.27
C MET A 1 -3.87 17.06 9.82
N GLY A 2 -3.90 16.38 9.85
CA GLY A 2 -3.69 15.19 9.28
C GLY A 2 -3.29 15.27 7.88
N GLY A 3 -3.74 15.96 7.15
CA GLY A 3 -3.35 16.10 5.79
C GLY A 3 -3.35 14.79 5.06
N PRO A 4 -3.01 14.85 3.80
CA PRO A 4 -3.06 13.65 2.97
C PRO A 4 -2.07 12.58 3.39
N GLY A 5 -1.02 12.92 4.01
CA GLY A 5 -0.06 11.94 4.44
C GLY A 5 -0.25 11.43 5.84
N GLY A 6 -1.40 11.75 6.45
CA GLY A 6 -1.59 11.43 7.84
C GLY A 6 -1.36 9.98 8.19
N GLY A 7 -1.93 9.08 7.41
CA GLY A 7 -1.76 7.66 7.66
C GLY A 7 -0.33 7.20 7.51
N GLU A 8 0.31 7.67 6.47
CA GLU A 8 1.71 7.30 6.22
C GLU A 8 2.62 7.90 7.28
N GLY A 9 2.33 9.12 7.70
CA GLY A 9 3.14 9.75 8.74
C GLY A 9 3.06 9.00 10.04
N ARG A 10 1.88 8.58 10.43
CA ARG A 10 1.72 7.80 11.65
C ARG A 10 2.42 6.46 11.57
N ARG A 11 2.31 5.82 10.43
CA ARG A 11 2.97 4.56 10.23
C ARG A 11 4.47 4.71 10.38
N LEU A 12 5.01 5.76 9.77
CA LEU A 12 6.44 6.01 9.86
C LEU A 12 6.86 6.27 11.30
N GLU A 13 6.09 7.05 12.05
CA GLU A 13 6.40 7.30 13.45
C GLU A 13 6.40 6.01 14.26
N PHE A 14 5.39 5.19 14.05
CA PHE A 14 5.31 3.92 14.75
C PHE A 14 6.53 3.05 14.42
N LEU A 15 6.84 2.92 13.14
CA LEU A 15 7.95 2.09 12.71
C LEU A 15 9.29 2.64 13.22
N SER A 16 9.44 3.97 13.23
CA SER A 16 10.66 4.58 13.73
C SER A 16 10.92 4.19 15.17
N GLY A 17 9.87 4.22 15.99
CA GLY A 17 10.02 3.86 17.39
C GLY A 17 10.19 2.36 17.58
N TYR A 18 9.34 1.59 16.92
CA TYR A 18 9.37 0.14 17.06
C TYR A 18 10.70 -0.46 16.61
N LEU A 19 11.20 0.02 15.48
CA LEU A 19 12.43 -0.53 14.90
C LEU A 19 13.67 0.25 15.31
N THR A 20 13.50 1.36 15.98
CA THR A 20 14.60 2.23 16.39
C THR A 20 15.42 2.66 15.18
N LEU A 21 14.76 3.29 14.24
CA LEU A 21 15.41 3.73 13.01
C LEU A 21 16.41 4.84 13.29
N SER A 22 17.53 4.81 12.57
CA SER A 22 18.48 5.91 12.62
C SER A 22 17.90 7.12 11.91
N GLU A 23 18.52 8.29 12.09
CA GLU A 23 18.07 9.50 11.40
C GLU A 23 18.12 9.33 9.89
N THR A 24 19.19 8.70 9.41
CA THR A 24 19.31 8.44 7.98
C THR A 24 18.20 7.54 7.49
N GLN A 25 17.92 6.47 8.25
CA GLN A 25 16.82 5.56 7.88
C GLN A 25 15.49 6.27 7.87
N LYS A 26 15.24 7.15 8.87
CA LYS A 26 13.99 7.88 8.92
C LYS A 26 13.81 8.78 7.70
N THR A 27 14.87 9.47 7.32
CA THR A 27 14.81 10.36 6.17
C THR A 27 14.53 9.57 4.89
N GLN A 28 15.22 8.47 4.72
CA GLN A 28 15.02 7.63 3.54
C GLN A 28 13.63 7.00 3.53
N ALA A 29 13.18 6.54 4.68
CA ALA A 29 11.85 5.93 4.77
C ALA A 29 10.77 6.95 4.46
N LYS A 30 10.94 8.19 4.96
CA LYS A 30 9.96 9.22 4.68
C LYS A 30 9.84 9.48 3.19
N ALA A 31 10.96 9.55 2.49
CA ALA A 31 10.93 9.77 1.04
C ALA A 31 10.22 8.63 0.33
N ILE A 32 10.47 7.39 0.76
CA ILE A 32 9.82 6.23 0.16
C ILE A 32 8.31 6.28 0.36
N PHE A 33 7.87 6.54 1.60
CA PHE A 33 6.45 6.54 1.89
C PHE A 33 5.74 7.75 1.30
N ASP A 34 6.40 8.90 1.25
CA ASP A 34 5.80 10.08 0.62
C ASP A 34 5.57 9.84 -0.87
N ALA A 35 6.54 9.24 -1.54
CA ALA A 35 6.39 8.93 -2.97
C ALA A 35 5.26 7.93 -3.18
N ALA A 36 5.17 6.92 -2.31
CA ALA A 36 4.11 5.93 -2.41
C ALA A 36 2.75 6.56 -2.15
N ALA A 37 2.68 7.47 -1.20
CA ALA A 37 1.41 8.14 -0.89
C ALA A 37 0.93 8.98 -2.08
N THR A 38 1.85 9.68 -2.73
CA THR A 38 1.49 10.48 -3.90
C THR A 38 0.98 9.60 -5.03
N ALA A 39 1.71 8.52 -5.32
CA ALA A 39 1.29 7.61 -6.37
C ALA A 39 -0.04 6.95 -6.01
N GLY A 40 -0.20 6.61 -4.73
CA GLY A 40 -1.43 5.99 -4.27
C GLY A 40 -2.64 6.89 -4.39
N GLN A 41 -2.47 8.19 -4.15
CA GLN A 41 -3.57 9.13 -4.28
C GLN A 41 -4.06 9.21 -5.72
N THR A 42 -3.11 9.27 -6.66
CA THR A 42 -3.47 9.30 -8.07
C THR A 42 -4.22 8.03 -8.46
N LEU A 43 -3.72 6.88 -8.02
CA LEU A 43 -4.35 5.62 -8.36
C LEU A 43 -5.72 5.45 -7.70
N ARG A 44 -5.90 5.97 -6.49
CA ARG A 44 -7.21 5.91 -5.84
C ARG A 44 -8.24 6.70 -6.62
N GLY A 45 -7.84 7.85 -7.16
CA GLY A 45 -8.73 8.61 -8.02
C GLY A 45 -9.11 7.84 -9.26
N GLN A 46 -8.14 7.18 -9.86
CA GLN A 46 -8.40 6.35 -11.04
C GLN A 46 -9.29 5.15 -10.69
N GLU A 47 -9.05 4.56 -9.53
CA GLU A 47 -9.87 3.44 -9.08
C GLU A 47 -11.33 3.86 -8.92
N GLN A 48 -11.54 5.01 -8.28
CA GLN A 48 -12.88 5.51 -8.09
C GLN A 48 -13.57 5.75 -9.43
N SER A 49 -12.87 6.37 -10.37
CA SER A 49 -13.43 6.61 -11.69
C SER A 49 -13.78 5.30 -12.39
N ALA A 50 -12.91 4.30 -12.28
CA ALA A 50 -13.15 3.01 -12.90
C ALA A 50 -14.36 2.32 -12.28
N ARG A 51 -14.51 2.40 -10.97
CA ARG A 51 -15.67 1.81 -10.30
C ARG A 51 -16.96 2.50 -10.73
N GLU A 52 -16.93 3.82 -10.82
CA GLU A 52 -18.11 4.57 -11.23
C GLU A 52 -18.50 4.22 -12.66
N ALA A 53 -17.51 4.08 -13.54
CA ALA A 53 -17.81 3.70 -14.91
C ALA A 53 -18.45 2.32 -14.97
N LEU A 54 -17.94 1.38 -14.18
CA LEU A 54 -18.51 0.04 -14.15
C LEU A 54 -19.93 0.07 -13.60
N GLN A 55 -20.16 0.81 -12.51
CA GLN A 55 -21.49 0.95 -11.94
C GLN A 55 -22.48 1.55 -12.94
N THR A 56 -22.04 2.59 -13.64
CA THR A 56 -22.88 3.23 -14.63
C THR A 56 -23.25 2.24 -15.72
N ALA A 57 -22.29 1.46 -16.19
CA ALA A 57 -22.55 0.47 -17.22
C ALA A 57 -23.54 -0.59 -16.73
N VAL A 58 -23.40 -1.02 -15.48
CA VAL A 58 -24.34 -1.99 -14.92
C VAL A 58 -25.75 -1.43 -14.94
N LYS A 59 -25.89 -0.20 -14.48
CA LYS A 59 -27.23 0.40 -14.38
C LYS A 59 -27.86 0.67 -15.73
N SER A 60 -27.03 0.93 -16.73
CA SER A 60 -27.56 1.21 -18.07
C SER A 60 -27.70 -0.04 -18.94
N GLY A 61 -27.47 -1.21 -18.35
CA GLY A 61 -27.63 -2.46 -19.08
C GLY A 61 -26.55 -2.75 -20.07
N GLY A 62 -25.31 -2.43 -19.71
CA GLY A 62 -24.18 -2.64 -20.61
C GLY A 62 -24.00 -4.10 -20.97
N ALA A 63 -23.47 -4.32 -22.18
CA ALA A 63 -23.18 -5.67 -22.62
C ALA A 63 -22.06 -6.30 -21.81
N ASP A 64 -22.06 -7.63 -21.77
CA ASP A 64 -21.05 -8.36 -21.01
C ASP A 64 -19.64 -7.97 -21.42
N THR A 65 -19.40 -7.79 -22.72
CA THR A 65 -18.06 -7.40 -23.16
C THR A 65 -17.66 -6.04 -22.63
N GLN A 66 -18.59 -5.11 -22.55
CA GLN A 66 -18.31 -3.79 -21.97
C GLN A 66 -18.01 -3.92 -20.48
N LEU A 67 -18.80 -4.71 -19.77
CA LEU A 67 -18.58 -4.93 -18.36
C LEU A 67 -17.23 -5.59 -18.10
N ASP A 68 -16.86 -6.55 -18.95
CA ASP A 68 -15.56 -7.19 -18.82
C ASP A 68 -14.42 -6.20 -19.02
N GLN A 69 -14.55 -5.32 -19.99
CA GLN A 69 -13.51 -4.33 -20.25
C GLN A 69 -13.36 -3.36 -19.09
N LEU A 70 -14.49 -2.92 -18.54
CA LEU A 70 -14.45 -1.98 -17.43
C LEU A 70 -13.90 -2.65 -16.17
N ALA A 71 -14.26 -3.90 -15.96
CA ALA A 71 -13.72 -4.64 -14.83
C ALA A 71 -12.23 -4.84 -14.97
N ALA A 72 -11.76 -5.12 -16.20
CA ALA A 72 -10.33 -5.28 -16.43
C ALA A 72 -9.58 -3.97 -16.17
N ALA A 73 -10.18 -2.85 -16.55
CA ALA A 73 -9.56 -1.55 -16.27
C ALA A 73 -9.41 -1.31 -14.80
N LEU A 74 -10.45 -1.65 -14.03
CA LEU A 74 -10.39 -1.54 -12.58
C LEU A 74 -9.29 -2.45 -12.02
N GLY A 75 -9.22 -3.68 -12.51
CA GLY A 75 -8.21 -4.62 -12.06
C GLY A 75 -6.80 -4.12 -12.34
N THR A 76 -6.60 -3.46 -13.47
CA THR A 76 -5.30 -2.88 -13.79
C THR A 76 -4.89 -1.84 -12.75
N VAL A 77 -5.82 -0.95 -12.39
CA VAL A 77 -5.54 0.08 -11.39
C VAL A 77 -5.23 -0.56 -10.04
N GLU A 78 -6.03 -1.54 -9.65
CA GLU A 78 -5.81 -2.21 -8.37
C GLU A 78 -4.47 -2.93 -8.34
N GLY A 79 -4.07 -3.53 -9.45
CA GLY A 79 -2.76 -4.13 -9.54
C GLY A 79 -1.64 -3.12 -9.41
N GLN A 80 -1.83 -1.95 -10.01
CA GLN A 80 -0.84 -0.88 -9.89
C GLN A 80 -0.73 -0.39 -8.45
N MET A 81 -1.86 -0.30 -7.74
CA MET A 81 -1.84 0.09 -6.34
C MET A 81 -1.06 -0.92 -5.50
N ALA A 82 -1.31 -2.20 -5.74
CA ALA A 82 -0.57 -3.25 -5.04
C ALA A 82 0.93 -3.14 -5.33
N ALA A 83 1.29 -2.82 -6.56
CA ALA A 83 2.69 -2.68 -6.93
C ALA A 83 3.33 -1.49 -6.22
N VAL A 84 2.61 -0.37 -6.11
CA VAL A 84 3.13 0.79 -5.40
C VAL A 84 3.47 0.42 -3.95
N HIS A 85 2.54 -0.25 -3.29
CA HIS A 85 2.75 -0.65 -1.90
C HIS A 85 3.88 -1.66 -1.77
N ALA A 86 3.92 -2.65 -2.65
CA ALA A 86 4.96 -3.67 -2.58
C ALA A 86 6.34 -3.09 -2.82
N LYS A 87 6.44 -2.17 -3.78
CA LYS A 87 7.73 -1.54 -4.07
C LYS A 87 8.20 -0.69 -2.92
N ALA A 88 7.27 0.07 -2.32
CA ALA A 88 7.63 0.91 -1.17
C ALA A 88 8.09 0.04 -0.01
N GLU A 89 7.37 -1.03 0.24
CA GLU A 89 7.72 -1.94 1.32
C GLU A 89 9.08 -2.59 1.07
N SER A 90 9.33 -2.98 -0.17
CA SER A 90 10.61 -3.59 -0.52
C SER A 90 11.77 -2.63 -0.29
N LYS A 91 11.58 -1.37 -0.69
CA LYS A 91 12.61 -0.36 -0.49
C LYS A 91 12.83 -0.07 0.98
N PHE A 92 11.74 0.01 1.74
CA PHE A 92 11.85 0.22 3.17
C PHE A 92 12.59 -0.94 3.85
N TYR A 93 12.21 -2.16 3.49
CA TYR A 93 12.82 -3.36 4.06
C TYR A 93 14.33 -3.37 3.80
N ALA A 94 14.73 -2.93 2.62
CA ALA A 94 16.15 -2.91 2.26
C ALA A 94 16.96 -1.95 3.12
N LEU A 95 16.31 -0.97 3.75
CA LEU A 95 17.00 -0.05 4.64
C LEU A 95 17.34 -0.67 6.00
N LEU A 96 16.68 -1.76 6.35
CA LEU A 96 16.72 -2.27 7.70
C LEU A 96 17.92 -3.16 7.95
N SER A 97 18.44 -3.12 9.18
CA SER A 97 19.44 -4.07 9.60
C SER A 97 18.81 -5.46 9.77
N THR A 98 19.65 -6.47 9.96
CA THR A 98 19.15 -7.82 10.16
C THR A 98 18.19 -7.89 11.35
N GLU A 99 18.55 -7.24 12.45
CA GLU A 99 17.70 -7.25 13.64
C GLU A 99 16.39 -6.52 13.39
N GLN A 100 16.46 -5.39 12.69
CA GLN A 100 15.27 -4.64 12.37
C GLN A 100 14.35 -5.43 11.45
N LYS A 101 14.93 -6.14 10.49
CA LYS A 101 14.13 -6.99 9.60
C LYS A 101 13.37 -8.05 10.38
N ALA A 102 14.02 -8.66 11.36
CA ALA A 102 13.36 -9.66 12.18
C ALA A 102 12.19 -9.07 12.95
N LYS A 103 12.37 -7.90 13.53
CA LYS A 103 11.29 -7.22 14.24
C LYS A 103 10.14 -6.87 13.31
N TYR A 104 10.48 -6.36 12.14
CA TYR A 104 9.46 -5.98 11.16
C TYR A 104 8.65 -7.20 10.72
N ASP A 105 9.35 -8.30 10.47
CA ASP A 105 8.66 -9.54 10.07
C ASP A 105 7.72 -10.01 11.15
N ASN A 106 8.16 -9.95 12.41
CA ASN A 106 7.29 -10.35 13.52
C ASN A 106 6.05 -9.46 13.61
N MET A 107 6.24 -8.17 13.43
CA MET A 107 5.12 -7.24 13.48
C MET A 107 4.11 -7.56 12.38
N ARG A 108 4.59 -7.85 11.18
CA ARG A 108 3.70 -8.11 10.06
C ARG A 108 2.90 -9.38 10.23
N ARG A 109 3.48 -10.37 10.90
CA ARG A 109 2.74 -11.58 11.17
C ARG A 109 1.64 -11.35 12.19
N GLY A 110 1.85 -10.34 13.02
CA GLY A 110 0.90 -10.04 14.06
C GLY A 110 1.05 -10.97 15.24
N PRO A 111 0.50 -10.60 16.36
CA PRO A 111 0.54 -11.44 17.54
C PRO A 111 -0.33 -12.66 17.30
N GLY A 112 0.15 -13.77 17.62
CA GLY A 112 -0.59 -14.98 17.37
C GLY A 112 -0.69 -15.29 15.92
N GLY A 113 0.15 -14.74 15.17
CA GLY A 113 0.13 -14.98 13.76
C GLY A 113 0.34 -16.41 13.47
N PRO A 114 0.05 -16.68 12.37
CA PRO A 114 0.05 -18.02 11.94
C PRO A 114 1.29 -18.74 12.20
N ARG A 115 1.71 -18.60 12.73
CA ARG A 115 2.55 -19.31 12.96
C ARG A 115 2.36 -20.31 13.32
N GLY A 116 2.00 -20.56 13.33
CA GLY A 116 1.70 -21.40 13.63
C GLY A 116 1.67 -22.34 13.04
N HIS A 117 1.76 -22.50 12.77
CA HIS A 117 1.67 -23.15 12.26
C HIS A 117 2.48 -23.80 12.12
N GLU A 118 2.88 -23.85 12.34
CA GLU A 118 3.41 -24.33 12.24
C GLU A 118 3.64 -24.99 12.37
N GLU A 119 3.52 -25.34 12.63
CA GLU A 119 3.55 -25.98 12.64
C GLU A 119 3.59 -26.34 12.56
#